data_817988d115c3b1e2ea327eb4dd708bb0
#
_entry.id   817988d115c3b1e2ea327eb4dd708bb0
#
_cell.length_a   1.000
_cell.length_b   1.000
_cell.length_c   1.000
_cell.angle_alpha   90.00
_cell.angle_beta   90.00
_cell.angle_gamma   90.00
#
_symmetry.space_group_name_H-M   'P 1'
#
loop_
_entity.id
_entity.type
_entity.pdbx_description
1 polymer ?
#
loop_
_entity_poly.entity_id
_entity_poly.type
_entity_poly.pdbx_seq_one_letter_code
_entity_poly.pdbx_strand_id
1 'polypeptide(L)'
;MTADRREEVIAALDVDAVETRDVMVDAESVVALSVTEPLAVNLQRMRENPHSRFPLVDDALADYRGVVYAPAVIRDQSALEAGGATLADVAAEPMRVDATLPVSELIDRFQAEGQELALVFEGEAVVGPVTVTDAVEAITGEATDPLDAETAG
;
A
#
# COMPACT_ATOMS: atom_id res chain seq x y z
N MET A 1 -4.30 -24.17 -17.26
CA MET A 1 -4.57 -23.79 -16.70
C MET A 1 -5.06 -23.15 -16.82
N THR A 2 -5.29 -22.99 -16.72
CA THR A 2 -5.72 -22.36 -16.54
C THR A 2 -5.95 -21.76 -16.02
N ALA A 3 -6.27 -21.41 -15.98
CA ALA A 3 -6.41 -20.96 -15.17
C ALA A 3 -7.18 -21.20 -14.41
N ASP A 4 -7.80 -21.69 -14.57
CA ASP A 4 -8.25 -22.02 -13.71
C ASP A 4 -8.09 -22.89 -13.00
N ARG A 5 -8.15 -23.35 -13.08
CA ARG A 5 -7.65 -24.11 -12.21
C ARG A 5 -6.40 -23.85 -11.93
N ARG A 6 -5.98 -23.26 -12.61
CA ARG A 6 -4.71 -23.03 -12.24
C ARG A 6 -4.60 -22.01 -11.20
N GLU A 7 -5.39 -20.99 -11.19
CA GLU A 7 -5.18 -20.03 -10.17
C GLU A 7 -5.63 -20.48 -8.84
N GLU A 8 -6.70 -21.19 -8.73
CA GLU A 8 -7.04 -21.60 -7.39
C GLU A 8 -6.12 -22.68 -6.91
N VAL A 9 -5.64 -23.49 -7.80
CA VAL A 9 -4.65 -24.48 -7.42
C VAL A 9 -3.38 -23.79 -7.00
N ILE A 10 -2.98 -22.77 -7.72
CA ILE A 10 -1.78 -22.06 -7.38
C ILE A 10 -1.93 -21.40 -6.03
N ALA A 11 -3.05 -20.75 -5.79
CA ALA A 11 -3.25 -20.09 -4.51
C ALA A 11 -3.18 -21.09 -3.36
N ALA A 12 -3.70 -22.29 -3.57
CA ALA A 12 -3.70 -23.25 -2.50
C ALA A 12 -2.35 -23.90 -2.28
N LEU A 13 -1.59 -24.07 -3.35
CA LEU A 13 -0.38 -24.87 -3.26
C LEU A 13 0.89 -24.05 -3.28
N ASP A 14 0.85 -22.90 -3.96
CA ASP A 14 2.05 -22.14 -4.22
C ASP A 14 2.01 -20.75 -3.63
N VAL A 15 1.25 -20.56 -2.56
CA VAL A 15 1.16 -19.27 -1.93
C VAL A 15 2.54 -18.79 -1.49
N ASP A 16 3.43 -19.72 -1.12
CA ASP A 16 4.77 -19.33 -0.72
C ASP A 16 5.65 -19.00 -1.90
N ALA A 17 5.22 -19.33 -3.11
CA ALA A 17 5.96 -18.94 -4.30
C ALA A 17 5.57 -17.57 -4.80
N VAL A 18 4.49 -16.99 -4.30
CA VAL A 18 4.08 -15.64 -4.66
C VAL A 18 4.84 -14.68 -3.75
N GLU A 19 5.56 -13.77 -4.36
CA GLU A 19 6.36 -12.82 -3.61
C GLU A 19 5.63 -11.48 -3.49
N THR A 20 6.04 -10.69 -2.52
CA THR A 20 5.45 -9.38 -2.28
C THR A 20 5.44 -8.54 -3.54
N ARG A 21 6.52 -8.57 -4.35
CA ARG A 21 6.57 -7.76 -5.56
C ARG A 21 5.51 -8.13 -6.58
N ASP A 22 4.97 -9.35 -6.49
CA ASP A 22 3.95 -9.80 -7.42
C ASP A 22 2.58 -9.20 -7.11
N VAL A 23 2.40 -8.67 -5.92
CA VAL A 23 1.09 -8.17 -5.49
C VAL A 23 1.12 -6.69 -5.11
N MET A 24 2.26 -6.04 -5.18
CA MET A 24 2.37 -4.63 -4.81
C MET A 24 1.79 -3.74 -5.91
N VAL A 25 1.52 -2.49 -5.56
CA VAL A 25 1.08 -1.48 -6.51
C VAL A 25 2.33 -0.94 -7.20
N ASP A 26 2.28 -0.82 -8.53
CA ASP A 26 3.39 -0.24 -9.28
C ASP A 26 3.64 1.19 -8.83
N ALA A 27 4.90 1.57 -8.75
CA ALA A 27 5.26 2.92 -8.30
C ALA A 27 4.57 3.99 -9.13
N GLU A 28 4.33 3.73 -10.40
CA GLU A 28 3.69 4.71 -11.28
C GLU A 28 2.22 4.90 -10.97
N SER A 29 1.61 3.94 -10.29
CA SER A 29 0.19 4.01 -9.94
C SER A 29 -0.05 4.49 -8.53
N VAL A 30 1.00 4.79 -7.79
CA VAL A 30 0.88 5.16 -6.39
C VAL A 30 0.41 6.60 -6.27
N VAL A 31 -0.58 6.83 -5.42
CA VAL A 31 -0.99 8.17 -5.03
C VAL A 31 -0.22 8.51 -3.76
N ALA A 32 0.75 9.39 -3.87
CA ALA A 32 1.59 9.80 -2.75
C ALA A 32 1.37 11.27 -2.43
N LEU A 33 1.58 11.61 -1.18
CA LEU A 33 1.58 13.01 -0.74
C LEU A 33 3.03 13.47 -0.70
N SER A 34 3.24 14.78 -0.82
CA SER A 34 4.59 15.31 -0.88
C SER A 34 4.81 16.41 0.14
N VAL A 35 5.92 16.32 0.87
CA VAL A 35 6.26 17.37 1.84
C VAL A 35 6.69 18.66 1.14
N THR A 36 7.02 18.58 -0.16
CA THR A 36 7.43 19.76 -0.91
C THR A 36 6.27 20.51 -1.54
N GLU A 37 5.06 19.94 -1.49
CA GLU A 37 3.87 20.59 -2.03
C GLU A 37 3.07 21.26 -0.93
N PRO A 38 2.31 22.31 -1.26
CA PRO A 38 1.46 22.95 -0.27
C PRO A 38 0.47 21.98 0.35
N LEU A 39 0.10 22.25 1.59
CA LEU A 39 -0.88 21.41 2.29
C LEU A 39 -2.17 21.28 1.49
N ALA A 40 -2.64 22.39 0.89
CA ALA A 40 -3.90 22.36 0.13
C ALA A 40 -3.86 21.34 -1.02
N VAL A 41 -2.70 21.20 -1.67
CA VAL A 41 -2.55 20.25 -2.76
C VAL A 41 -2.64 18.84 -2.22
N ASN A 42 -1.97 18.57 -1.10
CA ASN A 42 -2.01 17.24 -0.50
C ASN A 42 -3.42 16.90 0.00
N LEU A 43 -4.12 17.85 0.59
CA LEU A 43 -5.49 17.61 1.05
C LEU A 43 -6.42 17.33 -0.11
N GLN A 44 -6.25 18.04 -1.23
CA GLN A 44 -7.06 17.81 -2.41
C GLN A 44 -6.80 16.40 -2.96
N ARG A 45 -5.53 15.99 -2.99
CA ARG A 45 -5.17 14.65 -3.47
C ARG A 45 -5.83 13.58 -2.62
N MET A 46 -5.86 13.79 -1.30
CA MET A 46 -6.52 12.85 -0.40
C MET A 46 -8.03 12.80 -0.66
N ARG A 47 -8.64 13.95 -0.93
CA ARG A 47 -10.08 13.99 -1.19
C ARG A 47 -10.46 13.32 -2.50
N GLU A 48 -9.57 13.32 -3.47
CA GLU A 48 -9.85 12.76 -4.78
C GLU A 48 -9.61 11.26 -4.86
N ASN A 49 -9.03 10.68 -3.82
CA ASN A 49 -8.69 9.26 -3.83
C ASN A 49 -9.25 8.58 -2.59
N PRO A 50 -9.93 7.45 -2.76
CA PRO A 50 -10.63 6.81 -1.64
C PRO A 50 -9.75 5.94 -0.76
N HIS A 51 -8.49 6.25 -0.66
CA HIS A 51 -7.58 5.51 0.19
C HIS A 51 -7.57 6.06 1.60
N SER A 52 -7.25 5.23 2.58
CA SER A 52 -7.10 5.66 3.95
C SER A 52 -5.66 6.00 4.29
N ARG A 53 -4.72 5.41 3.59
CA ARG A 53 -3.30 5.58 3.87
C ARG A 53 -2.57 5.98 2.61
N PHE A 54 -1.65 6.93 2.76
CA PHE A 54 -0.89 7.48 1.63
C PHE A 54 0.57 7.55 2.01
N PRO A 55 1.47 7.07 1.16
CA PRO A 55 2.90 7.34 1.38
C PRO A 55 3.15 8.83 1.33
N LEU A 56 4.01 9.31 2.22
CA LEU A 56 4.45 10.70 2.21
C LEU A 56 5.89 10.71 1.74
N VAL A 57 6.19 11.48 0.70
CA VAL A 57 7.50 11.48 0.08
C VAL A 57 8.05 12.90 -0.01
N ASP A 58 9.33 13.01 -0.31
CA ASP A 58 9.93 14.30 -0.63
C ASP A 58 9.58 14.63 -2.09
N ASP A 59 10.26 14.00 -3.02
CA ASP A 59 9.98 14.20 -4.44
C ASP A 59 9.50 12.94 -5.11
N ALA A 60 10.03 11.83 -4.73
CA ALA A 60 9.71 10.55 -5.35
C ALA A 60 9.55 9.49 -4.28
N LEU A 61 8.98 8.36 -4.66
CA LEU A 61 8.72 7.29 -3.72
C LEU A 61 9.99 6.81 -3.03
N ALA A 62 11.13 6.92 -3.69
CA ALA A 62 12.40 6.53 -3.10
C ALA A 62 12.77 7.38 -1.88
N ASP A 63 12.24 8.59 -1.81
CA ASP A 63 12.53 9.51 -0.72
C ASP A 63 11.37 9.60 0.26
N TYR A 64 10.79 8.47 0.63
CA TYR A 64 9.63 8.48 1.47
C TYR A 64 9.96 8.97 2.88
N ARG A 65 8.93 9.57 3.52
CA ARG A 65 9.05 10.14 4.85
C ARG A 65 8.15 9.44 5.85
N GLY A 66 7.24 8.58 5.40
CA GLY A 66 6.34 7.91 6.30
C GLY A 66 5.03 7.60 5.60
N VAL A 67 4.03 7.25 6.37
CA VAL A 67 2.69 6.94 5.86
C VAL A 67 1.70 7.82 6.60
N VAL A 68 0.85 8.51 5.83
CA VAL A 68 -0.17 9.40 6.38
C VAL A 68 -1.50 8.65 6.39
N TYR A 69 -2.15 8.65 7.55
CA TYR A 69 -3.46 8.05 7.72
C TYR A 69 -4.49 9.17 7.62
N ALA A 70 -5.35 9.11 6.62
CA ALA A 70 -6.26 10.21 6.33
C ALA A 70 -7.12 10.65 7.52
N PRO A 71 -7.70 9.74 8.33
CA PRO A 71 -8.47 10.19 9.49
C PRO A 71 -7.64 11.00 10.49
N ALA A 72 -6.34 10.70 10.62
CA ALA A 72 -5.49 11.49 11.51
C ALA A 72 -5.32 12.92 11.00
N VAL A 73 -5.25 13.07 9.67
CA VAL A 73 -5.13 14.40 9.08
C VAL A 73 -6.40 15.20 9.31
N ILE A 74 -7.56 14.56 9.19
CA ILE A 74 -8.83 15.24 9.45
C ILE A 74 -8.87 15.68 10.91
N ARG A 75 -8.47 14.82 11.83
CA ARG A 75 -8.47 15.17 13.25
C ARG A 75 -7.57 16.35 13.55
N ASP A 76 -6.42 16.42 12.87
CA ASP A 76 -5.41 17.44 13.16
C ASP A 76 -5.43 18.60 12.15
N GLN A 77 -6.47 18.68 11.33
CA GLN A 77 -6.49 19.64 10.22
C GLN A 77 -6.29 21.09 10.67
N SER A 78 -6.89 21.47 11.78
CA SER A 78 -6.75 22.85 12.25
C SER A 78 -5.30 23.20 12.57
N ALA A 79 -4.58 22.27 13.21
CA ALA A 79 -3.17 22.49 13.53
C ALA A 79 -2.33 22.56 12.27
N LEU A 80 -2.66 21.70 11.29
CA LEU A 80 -1.93 21.69 10.03
C LEU A 80 -2.13 22.99 9.26
N GLU A 81 -3.36 23.48 9.20
CA GLU A 81 -3.65 24.72 8.49
C GLU A 81 -3.08 25.93 9.18
N ALA A 82 -2.98 25.89 10.50
CA ALA A 82 -2.41 27.00 11.26
C ALA A 82 -0.88 26.99 11.27
N GLY A 83 -0.26 25.95 10.71
CA GLY A 83 1.20 25.84 10.70
C GLY A 83 1.79 25.31 11.98
N GLY A 84 0.96 24.79 12.90
CA GLY A 84 1.46 24.22 14.15
C GLY A 84 1.95 22.80 14.01
N ALA A 85 1.63 22.14 12.88
CA ALA A 85 2.09 20.79 12.61
C ALA A 85 2.24 20.63 11.10
N THR A 86 3.01 19.64 10.67
CA THR A 86 3.18 19.33 9.27
C THR A 86 2.69 17.91 9.01
N LEU A 87 2.54 17.56 7.75
CA LEU A 87 2.17 16.17 7.42
C LEU A 87 3.23 15.20 7.95
N ALA A 88 4.50 15.59 7.94
CA ALA A 88 5.55 14.73 8.47
C ALA A 88 5.34 14.48 9.96
N ASP A 89 4.80 15.45 10.69
CA ASP A 89 4.54 15.28 12.11
C ASP A 89 3.46 14.26 12.40
N VAL A 90 2.50 14.12 11.49
CA VAL A 90 1.39 13.18 11.69
C VAL A 90 1.60 11.86 10.93
N ALA A 91 2.67 11.74 10.19
CA ALA A 91 2.98 10.51 9.47
C ALA A 91 3.54 9.47 10.44
N ALA A 92 3.28 8.20 10.15
CA ALA A 92 3.79 7.10 10.93
C ALA A 92 4.90 6.40 10.18
N GLU A 93 5.77 5.70 10.91
CA GLU A 93 6.78 4.86 10.30
C GLU A 93 6.11 3.74 9.53
N PRO A 94 6.48 3.53 8.28
CA PRO A 94 5.87 2.45 7.52
C PRO A 94 6.54 1.12 7.85
N MET A 95 5.79 0.04 7.66
CA MET A 95 6.39 -1.26 7.67
C MET A 95 7.23 -1.41 6.41
N ARG A 96 8.37 -2.07 6.51
CA ARG A 96 9.27 -2.27 5.38
C ARG A 96 9.40 -3.74 5.10
N VAL A 97 9.30 -4.12 3.85
CA VAL A 97 9.41 -5.52 3.47
C VAL A 97 10.26 -5.64 2.21
N ASP A 98 10.92 -6.77 2.08
CA ASP A 98 11.70 -7.05 0.88
C ASP A 98 10.78 -7.52 -0.24
N ALA A 99 11.12 -7.18 -1.47
CA ALA A 99 10.31 -7.53 -2.64
C ALA A 99 10.15 -9.03 -2.79
N THR A 100 11.09 -9.81 -2.29
CA THR A 100 11.05 -11.27 -2.41
C THR A 100 10.38 -11.96 -1.22
N LEU A 101 9.90 -11.21 -0.24
CA LEU A 101 9.25 -11.82 0.92
C LEU A 101 8.00 -12.56 0.46
N PRO A 102 7.84 -13.85 0.82
CA PRO A 102 6.62 -14.58 0.46
C PRO A 102 5.37 -13.90 1.02
N VAL A 103 4.29 -13.92 0.24
CA VAL A 103 3.07 -13.22 0.63
C VAL A 103 2.50 -13.77 1.93
N SER A 104 2.65 -15.06 2.19
CA SER A 104 2.18 -15.63 3.46
C SER A 104 2.90 -15.00 4.64
N GLU A 105 4.20 -14.78 4.53
CA GLU A 105 4.95 -14.12 5.59
C GLU A 105 4.62 -12.64 5.68
N LEU A 106 4.32 -12.02 4.54
CA LEU A 106 3.89 -10.64 4.53
C LEU A 106 2.61 -10.46 5.34
N ILE A 107 1.64 -11.36 5.15
CA ILE A 107 0.39 -11.30 5.89
C ILE A 107 0.65 -11.47 7.39
N ASP A 108 1.52 -12.42 7.74
CA ASP A 108 1.86 -12.63 9.14
C ASP A 108 2.47 -11.36 9.74
N ARG A 109 3.32 -10.68 8.99
CA ARG A 109 3.93 -9.45 9.48
C ARG A 109 2.91 -8.33 9.63
N PHE A 110 1.98 -8.20 8.68
CA PHE A 110 0.91 -7.20 8.83
C PHE A 110 0.16 -7.42 10.13
N GLN A 111 -0.16 -8.68 10.45
CA GLN A 111 -0.89 -8.98 11.67
C GLN A 111 -0.04 -8.74 12.91
N ALA A 112 1.20 -9.16 12.87
CA ALA A 112 2.08 -9.03 14.03
C ALA A 112 2.37 -7.57 14.36
N GLU A 113 2.49 -6.72 13.34
CA GLU A 113 2.84 -5.33 13.55
C GLU A 113 1.63 -4.40 13.57
N GLY A 114 0.44 -4.94 13.30
CA GLY A 114 -0.78 -4.13 13.30
C GLY A 114 -0.79 -3.08 12.21
N GLN A 115 -0.19 -3.38 11.07
CA GLN A 115 -0.08 -2.45 9.96
C GLN A 115 -0.95 -2.88 8.82
N GLU A 116 -1.29 -1.96 7.92
CA GLU A 116 -2.10 -2.26 6.76
C GLU A 116 -1.43 -1.84 5.46
N LEU A 117 -0.30 -1.16 5.54
CA LEU A 117 0.46 -0.77 4.37
C LEU A 117 1.94 -0.94 4.67
N ALA A 118 2.68 -1.47 3.71
CA ALA A 118 4.12 -1.62 3.80
C ALA A 118 4.77 -1.05 2.55
N LEU A 119 5.99 -0.58 2.69
CA LEU A 119 6.79 -0.18 1.54
C LEU A 119 7.69 -1.34 1.16
N VAL A 120 7.76 -1.60 -0.12
CA VAL A 120 8.48 -2.74 -0.68
C VAL A 120 9.82 -2.26 -1.20
N PHE A 121 10.86 -2.96 -0.81
CA PHE A 121 12.24 -2.60 -1.16
C PHE A 121 12.89 -3.67 -2.01
N GLU A 122 13.66 -3.24 -2.99
CA GLU A 122 14.64 -4.08 -3.66
C GLU A 122 15.99 -3.47 -3.32
N GLY A 123 16.75 -4.13 -2.46
CA GLY A 123 17.94 -3.51 -1.92
C GLY A 123 17.55 -2.28 -1.10
N GLU A 124 18.05 -1.12 -1.49
CA GLU A 124 17.73 0.10 -0.79
C GLU A 124 16.67 0.93 -1.51
N ALA A 125 16.19 0.46 -2.63
CA ALA A 125 15.23 1.22 -3.44
C ALA A 125 13.81 0.84 -3.09
N VAL A 126 12.94 1.82 -2.90
CA VAL A 126 11.50 1.58 -2.72
C VAL A 126 10.89 1.38 -4.09
N VAL A 127 10.27 0.24 -4.30
CA VAL A 127 9.70 -0.08 -5.61
C VAL A 127 8.18 -0.02 -5.63
N GLY A 128 7.54 0.11 -4.48
CA GLY A 128 6.08 0.30 -4.45
C GLY A 128 5.54 0.06 -3.06
N PRO A 129 4.27 0.37 -2.83
CA PRO A 129 3.61 -0.02 -1.60
C PRO A 129 2.83 -1.31 -1.82
N VAL A 130 2.53 -2.01 -0.74
CA VAL A 130 1.63 -3.14 -0.76
C VAL A 130 0.70 -3.00 0.43
N THR A 131 -0.57 -3.35 0.25
CA THR A 131 -1.54 -3.30 1.33
C THR A 131 -1.92 -4.69 1.77
N VAL A 132 -2.47 -4.79 2.97
CA VAL A 132 -2.95 -6.08 3.47
C VAL A 132 -4.05 -6.61 2.56
N THR A 133 -4.88 -5.73 1.99
CA THR A 133 -5.94 -6.15 1.08
C THR A 133 -5.35 -6.81 -0.16
N ASP A 134 -4.30 -6.21 -0.74
CA ASP A 134 -3.65 -6.80 -1.92
C ASP A 134 -3.07 -8.17 -1.60
N ALA A 135 -2.46 -8.31 -0.44
CA ALA A 135 -1.86 -9.57 -0.04
C ALA A 135 -2.91 -10.65 0.17
N VAL A 136 -4.02 -10.29 0.81
CA VAL A 136 -5.09 -11.25 1.07
C VAL A 136 -5.76 -11.68 -0.23
N GLU A 137 -6.00 -10.73 -1.13
CA GLU A 137 -6.59 -11.06 -2.42
C GLU A 137 -5.71 -12.03 -3.21
N ALA A 138 -4.41 -11.87 -3.11
CA ALA A 138 -3.50 -12.78 -3.81
C ALA A 138 -3.61 -14.21 -3.27
N ILE A 139 -3.81 -14.33 -1.95
CA ILE A 139 -3.93 -15.65 -1.33
C ILE A 139 -5.28 -16.29 -1.65
N THR A 140 -6.35 -15.50 -1.62
CA THR A 140 -7.68 -16.06 -1.82
C THR A 140 -7.97 -16.35 -3.28
N GLY A 141 -7.18 -15.82 -4.19
CA GLY A 141 -7.39 -16.04 -5.61
C GLY A 141 -8.53 -15.25 -6.18
N GLU A 142 -9.00 -14.29 -5.46
CA GLU A 142 -10.08 -13.52 -5.97
C GLU A 142 -9.67 -12.64 -7.06
N ALA A 143 -9.12 -12.69 -7.05
CA ALA A 143 -8.75 -12.02 -7.97
C ALA A 143 -9.33 -11.83 -9.14
N THR A 144 -9.83 -12.16 -8.71
CA THR A 144 -10.17 -11.93 -9.41
C THR A 144 -10.79 -11.94 -10.31
N ASP A 145 -11.05 -12.22 -10.45
CA ASP A 145 -11.71 -12.36 -11.14
C ASP A 145 -12.59 -12.12 -11.53
N PRO A 146 -12.55 -11.90 -11.73
CA PRO A 146 -13.41 -11.76 -12.01
C PRO A 146 -14.18 -11.91 -12.59
N LEU A 147 -14.09 -12.13 -12.71
CA LEU A 147 -14.75 -12.37 -13.05
C LEU A 147 -15.47 -12.42 -13.01
N ASP A 148 -15.07 -12.50 -12.74
CA ASP A 148 -15.66 -12.55 -12.48
C ASP A 148 -16.24 -12.09 -12.51
N ALA A 149 -16.01 -11.83 -12.69
CA ALA A 149 -16.53 -11.42 -12.67
C ALA A 149 -17.08 -11.30 -13.23
N GLU A 150 -16.77 -11.42 -13.65
CA GLU A 150 -17.24 -11.38 -14.00
C GLU A 150 -17.96 -11.65 -14.08
N THR A 151 -17.82 -11.92 -14.08
CA THR A 151 -18.41 -12.13 -14.05
C THR A 151 -19.09 -11.97 -13.83
N ALA A 152 -18.96 -11.89 -13.82
CA ALA A 152 -19.43 -11.68 -13.51
C ALA A 152 -19.88 -11.56 -13.51
N GLY A 153 -19.69 -11.63 -13.68
CA GLY A 153 -19.97 -11.47 -13.59
C GLY A 153 -20.16 -11.36 -13.64
#